data_5e41653ccd334243d006422d19c2f088
#
_entry.id   5e41653ccd334243d006422d19c2f088
#
_cell.length_a   1.000
_cell.length_b   1.000
_cell.length_c   1.000
_cell.angle_alpha   90.00
_cell.angle_beta   90.00
_cell.angle_gamma   90.00
#
_symmetry.space_group_name_H-M   'P 1'
#
loop_
_entity.id
_entity.type
_entity.pdbx_description
1 polymer ?
#
loop_
_entity_poly.entity_id
_entity_poly.type
_entity_poly.pdbx_seq_one_letter_code
_entity_poly.pdbx_strand_id
1 'polypeptide(L)'
;MEQEDFNIREHQLTSRERDFENALRPLSFEDFSGQDKVVENLRIFVKAARLRGEALDHVLLHGPPGLGKTTLSNIIANELGVGFKVTSGPVLDKPGDLAGVLTSLEPNDVLFIDEIHRLSPVVEEYLYSAMEDYRIDIMIDKGPSARSIQIDLNPFTLVGATTRSGLLTAPLRARFGINLHLEYYDDDILSNIIRRSASILDVPCSVRAASEIASRSRGTPRIANALLRRVRDFAQVKGSGSIDTEIAQFALEALNIDKYGLDEIDNKILCTIIDKFKGGPVGLTTIATALGEDAGTIEEVYEPFLIKEGFMKRTPRGREVTELAYKHLGRSLYSSQKTLFNDXXSDLX
;
A
#
# COMPACT_ATOMS: atom_id res chain seq x y z
N MET A 1 -30.19 8.70 4.22
CA MET A 1 -29.26 7.56 4.09
C MET A 1 -28.03 8.09 3.42
N GLU A 2 -27.05 8.42 4.25
CA GLU A 2 -25.77 8.91 3.75
C GLU A 2 -25.10 7.80 2.99
N GLN A 3 -24.71 8.08 1.76
CA GLN A 3 -23.85 7.19 0.99
C GLN A 3 -22.55 7.09 1.75
N GLU A 4 -22.28 5.95 2.36
CA GLU A 4 -20.96 5.67 2.89
C GLU A 4 -20.04 5.68 1.68
N ASP A 5 -19.19 6.68 1.63
CA ASP A 5 -18.20 6.79 0.57
C ASP A 5 -17.35 5.53 0.57
N PHE A 6 -17.38 4.83 -0.56
CA PHE A 6 -16.64 3.60 -0.76
C PHE A 6 -15.18 3.96 -0.97
N ASN A 7 -14.48 4.24 0.14
CA ASN A 7 -13.07 4.61 0.06
C ASN A 7 -12.19 3.43 0.46
N ILE A 8 -11.94 2.57 -0.50
CA ILE A 8 -11.12 1.36 -0.35
C ILE A 8 -9.67 1.70 0.00
N ARG A 9 -9.27 2.95 -0.21
CA ARG A 9 -7.86 3.34 -0.15
C ARG A 9 -7.43 3.89 1.19
N GLU A 10 -8.36 4.27 2.04
CA GLU A 10 -8.00 4.79 3.33
C GLU A 10 -7.38 3.68 4.19
N HIS A 11 -6.37 4.04 4.94
CA HIS A 11 -5.61 3.10 5.77
C HIS A 11 -6.43 2.51 6.93
N GLN A 12 -7.60 3.08 7.19
CA GLN A 12 -8.43 2.63 8.32
C GLN A 12 -9.53 1.69 7.84
N LEU A 13 -9.19 0.41 7.85
CA LEU A 13 -10.17 -0.64 7.56
C LEU A 13 -11.06 -0.85 8.78
N THR A 14 -12.36 -1.05 8.57
CA THR A 14 -13.25 -1.49 9.63
C THR A 14 -12.86 -2.91 10.06
N SER A 15 -13.31 -3.34 11.24
CA SER A 15 -13.02 -4.70 11.72
C SER A 15 -13.53 -5.77 10.77
N ARG A 16 -14.70 -5.55 10.14
CA ARG A 16 -15.25 -6.48 9.14
C ARG A 16 -14.38 -6.56 7.89
N GLU A 17 -13.87 -5.41 7.46
CA GLU A 17 -12.98 -5.38 6.28
C GLU A 17 -11.67 -6.08 6.58
N ARG A 18 -11.14 -5.94 7.78
CA ARG A 18 -9.93 -6.65 8.20
C ARG A 18 -10.15 -8.16 8.24
N ASP A 19 -11.29 -8.61 8.79
CA ASP A 19 -11.63 -10.04 8.83
C ASP A 19 -11.75 -10.60 7.42
N PHE A 20 -12.41 -9.87 6.51
CA PHE A 20 -12.55 -10.25 5.12
C PHE A 20 -11.18 -10.37 4.45
N GLU A 21 -10.33 -9.35 4.63
CA GLU A 21 -9.00 -9.34 4.05
C GLU A 21 -8.16 -10.49 4.59
N ASN A 22 -8.20 -10.74 5.90
CA ASN A 22 -7.45 -11.83 6.53
C ASN A 22 -7.87 -13.20 5.99
N ALA A 23 -9.17 -13.39 5.74
CA ALA A 23 -9.69 -14.66 5.21
C ALA A 23 -9.14 -14.94 3.81
N LEU A 24 -8.83 -13.91 3.03
CA LEU A 24 -8.35 -14.06 1.66
C LEU A 24 -6.83 -14.12 1.53
N ARG A 25 -6.09 -13.77 2.58
CA ARG A 25 -4.62 -13.71 2.52
C ARG A 25 -4.01 -15.10 2.36
N PRO A 26 -3.06 -15.25 1.42
CA PRO A 26 -2.28 -16.49 1.37
C PRO A 26 -1.39 -16.62 2.60
N LEU A 27 -1.10 -17.87 2.99
CA LEU A 27 -0.33 -18.17 4.20
C LEU A 27 1.05 -18.77 3.88
N SER A 28 1.36 -18.95 2.61
CA SER A 28 2.62 -19.54 2.17
C SER A 28 3.13 -18.82 0.92
N PHE A 29 4.43 -18.92 0.66
CA PHE A 29 5.00 -18.40 -0.58
C PHE A 29 4.37 -19.07 -1.80
N GLU A 30 4.07 -20.36 -1.70
CA GLU A 30 3.47 -21.12 -2.80
C GLU A 30 2.13 -20.52 -3.24
N ASP A 31 1.33 -20.06 -2.29
CA ASP A 31 0.00 -19.49 -2.57
C ASP A 31 0.02 -18.02 -2.90
N PHE A 32 1.15 -17.35 -2.70
CA PHE A 32 1.29 -15.91 -2.98
C PHE A 32 1.56 -15.70 -4.47
N SER A 33 0.73 -14.88 -5.12
CA SER A 33 0.88 -14.56 -6.54
C SER A 33 1.51 -13.18 -6.71
N GLY A 34 2.41 -13.07 -7.67
CA GLY A 34 3.06 -11.80 -8.00
C GLY A 34 4.31 -11.55 -7.19
N GLN A 35 4.95 -10.41 -7.42
CA GLN A 35 6.19 -10.02 -6.75
C GLN A 35 7.25 -11.14 -6.88
N ASP A 36 7.35 -11.74 -8.05
CA ASP A 36 8.08 -13.01 -8.24
C ASP A 36 9.54 -12.93 -7.79
N LYS A 37 10.23 -11.84 -8.12
CA LYS A 37 11.64 -11.68 -7.74
C LYS A 37 11.81 -11.50 -6.22
N VAL A 38 10.92 -10.72 -5.60
CA VAL A 38 10.90 -10.52 -4.15
C VAL A 38 10.67 -11.86 -3.44
N VAL A 39 9.68 -12.61 -3.89
CA VAL A 39 9.31 -13.91 -3.30
C VAL A 39 10.45 -14.91 -3.47
N GLU A 40 11.05 -14.97 -4.66
CA GLU A 40 12.18 -15.86 -4.94
C GLU A 40 13.34 -15.63 -3.98
N ASN A 41 13.70 -14.36 -3.78
CA ASN A 41 14.78 -13.99 -2.86
C ASN A 41 14.40 -14.31 -1.41
N LEU A 42 13.17 -13.97 -0.99
CA LEU A 42 12.73 -14.24 0.37
C LEU A 42 12.72 -15.74 0.68
N ARG A 43 12.31 -16.58 -0.28
CA ARG A 43 12.35 -18.03 -0.11
C ARG A 43 13.76 -18.51 0.23
N ILE A 44 14.76 -17.99 -0.48
CA ILE A 44 16.16 -18.36 -0.26
C ILE A 44 16.63 -17.90 1.12
N PHE A 45 16.36 -16.63 1.47
CA PHE A 45 16.80 -16.07 2.75
C PHE A 45 16.15 -16.78 3.92
N VAL A 46 14.85 -17.06 3.83
CA VAL A 46 14.09 -17.75 4.88
C VAL A 46 14.60 -19.18 5.05
N LYS A 47 14.81 -19.89 3.95
CA LYS A 47 15.32 -21.27 4.00
C LYS A 47 16.70 -21.30 4.63
N ALA A 48 17.58 -20.38 4.27
CA ALA A 48 18.94 -20.31 4.82
C ALA A 48 18.91 -20.05 6.33
N ALA A 49 18.09 -19.08 6.78
CA ALA A 49 17.96 -18.78 8.22
C ALA A 49 17.44 -19.99 8.99
N ARG A 50 16.44 -20.69 8.41
CA ARG A 50 15.85 -21.88 9.02
C ARG A 50 16.87 -23.01 9.14
N LEU A 51 17.69 -23.22 8.11
CA LEU A 51 18.73 -24.25 8.11
C LEU A 51 19.79 -23.99 9.18
N ARG A 52 20.10 -22.71 9.42
CA ARG A 52 21.08 -22.34 10.46
C ARG A 52 20.46 -22.26 11.87
N GLY A 53 19.13 -22.27 11.96
CA GLY A 53 18.44 -22.10 13.24
C GLY A 53 18.57 -20.70 13.81
N GLU A 54 18.69 -19.71 12.94
CA GLU A 54 18.88 -18.31 13.31
C GLU A 54 17.69 -17.45 12.91
N ALA A 55 17.57 -16.28 13.54
CA ALA A 55 16.61 -15.29 13.10
C ALA A 55 17.01 -14.80 11.71
N LEU A 56 16.01 -14.53 10.87
CA LEU A 56 16.24 -13.91 9.57
C LEU A 56 16.73 -12.47 9.79
N ASP A 57 17.57 -11.97 8.91
CA ASP A 57 17.97 -10.57 8.92
C ASP A 57 16.73 -9.67 8.85
N HIS A 58 16.79 -8.49 9.45
CA HIS A 58 15.68 -7.54 9.43
C HIS A 58 15.34 -7.14 8.01
N VAL A 59 14.04 -7.04 7.71
CA VAL A 59 13.49 -6.84 6.37
C VAL A 59 12.74 -5.52 6.30
N LEU A 60 13.04 -4.70 5.30
CA LEU A 60 12.23 -3.51 4.99
C LEU A 60 11.45 -3.78 3.70
N LEU A 61 10.12 -3.66 3.80
CA LEU A 61 9.23 -3.76 2.65
C LEU A 61 8.70 -2.36 2.34
N HIS A 62 8.92 -1.87 1.13
CA HIS A 62 8.43 -0.54 0.77
C HIS A 62 7.71 -0.55 -0.57
N GLY A 63 6.77 0.35 -0.70
CA GLY A 63 5.93 0.48 -1.89
C GLY A 63 4.54 0.99 -1.54
N PRO A 64 3.74 1.29 -2.56
CA PRO A 64 2.37 1.78 -2.33
C PRO A 64 1.55 0.86 -1.42
N PRO A 65 0.50 1.39 -0.79
CA PRO A 65 -0.34 0.55 0.10
C PRO A 65 -1.11 -0.51 -0.69
N GLY A 66 -1.44 -1.60 -0.01
CA GLY A 66 -2.31 -2.64 -0.56
C GLY A 66 -1.63 -3.66 -1.45
N LEU A 67 -0.29 -3.72 -1.47
CA LEU A 67 0.46 -4.61 -2.36
C LEU A 67 0.87 -5.93 -1.71
N GLY A 68 0.63 -6.12 -0.41
CA GLY A 68 0.91 -7.39 0.25
C GLY A 68 2.02 -7.36 1.29
N LYS A 69 2.39 -6.19 1.82
CA LYS A 69 3.47 -6.09 2.81
C LYS A 69 3.15 -6.88 4.09
N THR A 70 1.95 -6.72 4.62
CA THR A 70 1.51 -7.46 5.81
C THR A 70 1.43 -8.97 5.52
N THR A 71 0.88 -9.31 4.37
CA THR A 71 0.74 -10.70 3.93
C THR A 71 2.10 -11.38 3.83
N LEU A 72 3.07 -10.75 3.16
CA LEU A 72 4.42 -11.30 3.04
C LEU A 72 5.09 -11.45 4.39
N SER A 73 4.88 -10.50 5.31
CA SER A 73 5.46 -10.56 6.65
C SER A 73 4.94 -11.77 7.42
N ASN A 74 3.64 -12.04 7.33
CA ASN A 74 3.05 -13.21 7.96
C ASN A 74 3.55 -14.50 7.32
N ILE A 75 3.69 -14.51 5.99
CA ILE A 75 4.24 -15.66 5.27
C ILE A 75 5.67 -15.96 5.73
N ILE A 76 6.49 -14.93 5.92
CA ILE A 76 7.86 -15.09 6.43
C ILE A 76 7.83 -15.84 7.78
N ALA A 77 6.98 -15.40 8.70
CA ALA A 77 6.85 -16.05 10.01
C ALA A 77 6.39 -17.50 9.88
N ASN A 78 5.38 -17.75 9.04
CA ASN A 78 4.87 -19.11 8.80
C ASN A 78 5.95 -20.02 8.21
N GLU A 79 6.69 -19.53 7.24
CA GLU A 79 7.75 -20.33 6.59
C GLU A 79 8.94 -20.56 7.50
N LEU A 80 9.22 -19.63 8.42
CA LEU A 80 10.25 -19.81 9.46
C LEU A 80 9.76 -20.73 10.58
N GLY A 81 8.47 -20.93 10.71
CA GLY A 81 7.88 -21.73 11.77
C GLY A 81 7.90 -21.02 13.12
N VAL A 82 7.73 -19.70 13.13
CA VAL A 82 7.80 -18.88 14.35
C VAL A 82 6.54 -18.03 14.50
N GLY A 83 6.42 -17.36 15.65
CA GLY A 83 5.31 -16.47 15.93
C GLY A 83 5.37 -15.17 15.12
N PHE A 84 4.23 -14.53 14.99
CA PHE A 84 4.06 -13.29 14.22
C PHE A 84 3.30 -12.28 15.07
N LYS A 85 3.91 -11.11 15.30
CA LYS A 85 3.27 -10.02 16.03
C LYS A 85 3.21 -8.79 15.14
N VAL A 86 2.08 -8.07 15.22
CA VAL A 86 1.80 -6.92 14.36
C VAL A 86 1.63 -5.68 15.25
N THR A 87 2.30 -4.60 14.86
CA THR A 87 2.09 -3.29 15.45
C THR A 87 2.29 -2.24 14.36
N SER A 88 2.33 -0.98 14.74
CA SER A 88 2.53 0.11 13.78
C SER A 88 3.29 1.26 14.43
N GLY A 89 3.90 2.11 13.60
CA GLY A 89 4.59 3.29 14.09
C GLY A 89 3.74 4.15 15.02
N PRO A 90 2.52 4.53 14.57
CA PRO A 90 1.65 5.35 15.43
C PRO A 90 1.27 4.72 16.77
N VAL A 91 1.13 3.40 16.83
CA VAL A 91 0.76 2.69 18.06
C VAL A 91 1.92 2.71 19.06
N LEU A 92 3.16 2.70 18.58
CA LEU A 92 4.37 2.70 19.41
C LEU A 92 4.71 4.16 19.78
N ASP A 93 3.89 4.76 20.63
CA ASP A 93 3.98 6.17 20.96
C ASP A 93 5.14 6.48 21.92
N LYS A 94 5.38 5.59 22.87
CA LYS A 94 6.38 5.75 23.93
C LYS A 94 7.37 4.58 23.94
N PRO A 95 8.60 4.78 24.46
CA PRO A 95 9.56 3.68 24.58
C PRO A 95 9.02 2.45 25.30
N GLY A 96 8.17 2.64 26.33
CA GLY A 96 7.54 1.54 27.05
C GLY A 96 6.64 0.69 26.17
N ASP A 97 5.98 1.28 25.18
CA ASP A 97 5.15 0.54 24.22
C ASP A 97 6.01 -0.42 23.41
N LEU A 98 7.16 0.07 22.93
CA LEU A 98 8.09 -0.75 22.15
C LEU A 98 8.69 -1.87 23.04
N ALA A 99 9.11 -1.52 24.27
CA ALA A 99 9.68 -2.49 25.21
C ALA A 99 8.68 -3.62 25.50
N GLY A 100 7.40 -3.26 25.68
CA GLY A 100 6.35 -4.24 25.94
C GLY A 100 6.20 -5.25 24.80
N VAL A 101 6.22 -4.78 23.56
CA VAL A 101 6.13 -5.66 22.40
C VAL A 101 7.38 -6.52 22.28
N LEU A 102 8.56 -5.92 22.39
CA LEU A 102 9.83 -6.64 22.17
C LEU A 102 10.07 -7.71 23.23
N THR A 103 9.73 -7.44 24.49
CA THR A 103 9.91 -8.42 25.57
C THR A 103 8.93 -9.59 25.48
N SER A 104 7.87 -9.46 24.73
CA SER A 104 6.88 -10.52 24.53
C SER A 104 7.27 -11.51 23.42
N LEU A 105 8.33 -11.21 22.65
CA LEU A 105 8.73 -12.06 21.53
C LEU A 105 9.44 -13.32 21.99
N GLU A 106 9.05 -14.47 21.42
CA GLU A 106 9.75 -15.72 21.58
C GLU A 106 10.94 -15.78 20.62
N PRO A 107 11.91 -16.70 20.84
CA PRO A 107 13.09 -16.76 19.97
C PRO A 107 12.72 -16.85 18.48
N ASN A 108 13.35 -16.01 17.69
CA ASN A 108 13.24 -15.94 16.23
C ASN A 108 11.87 -15.48 15.70
N ASP A 109 10.98 -15.02 16.58
CA ASP A 109 9.68 -14.47 16.17
C ASP A 109 9.85 -13.32 15.19
N VAL A 110 8.82 -13.09 14.40
CA VAL A 110 8.75 -11.96 13.47
C VAL A 110 7.86 -10.88 14.09
N LEU A 111 8.41 -9.67 14.19
CA LEU A 111 7.65 -8.47 14.56
C LEU A 111 7.46 -7.61 13.34
N PHE A 112 6.21 -7.34 12.98
CA PHE A 112 5.85 -6.48 11.85
C PHE A 112 5.46 -5.10 12.38
N ILE A 113 6.17 -4.05 11.92
CA ILE A 113 5.82 -2.66 12.25
C ILE A 113 5.37 -1.97 10.97
N ASP A 114 4.06 -1.74 10.86
CA ASP A 114 3.50 -1.00 9.73
C ASP A 114 3.75 0.49 9.93
N GLU A 115 3.84 1.22 8.83
CA GLU A 115 4.12 2.66 8.85
C GLU A 115 5.30 3.00 9.77
N ILE A 116 6.39 2.25 9.59
CA ILE A 116 7.56 2.36 10.49
C ILE A 116 8.17 3.77 10.43
N HIS A 117 7.97 4.50 9.33
CA HIS A 117 8.45 5.88 9.18
C HIS A 117 7.78 6.85 10.17
N ARG A 118 6.69 6.42 10.83
CA ARG A 118 5.94 7.28 11.78
C ARG A 118 6.38 7.10 13.22
N LEU A 119 7.45 6.33 13.47
CA LEU A 119 8.03 6.23 14.81
C LEU A 119 8.61 7.59 15.24
N SER A 120 8.42 7.94 16.51
CA SER A 120 9.06 9.12 17.07
C SER A 120 10.58 8.91 17.16
N PRO A 121 11.39 9.97 17.14
CA PRO A 121 12.84 9.82 17.26
C PRO A 121 13.30 9.09 18.52
N VAL A 122 12.60 9.29 19.64
CA VAL A 122 12.95 8.62 20.90
C VAL A 122 12.74 7.11 20.80
N VAL A 123 11.56 6.69 20.29
CA VAL A 123 11.23 5.27 20.11
C VAL A 123 12.20 4.63 19.10
N GLU A 124 12.52 5.37 18.04
CA GLU A 124 13.44 4.89 17.00
C GLU A 124 14.80 4.56 17.57
N GLU A 125 15.33 5.39 18.49
CA GLU A 125 16.63 5.16 19.13
C GLU A 125 16.66 3.86 19.92
N TYR A 126 15.58 3.56 20.67
CA TYR A 126 15.45 2.30 21.40
C TYR A 126 15.42 1.12 20.43
N LEU A 127 14.79 1.30 19.29
CA LEU A 127 14.69 0.24 18.28
C LEU A 127 16.08 -0.10 17.70
N TYR A 128 16.97 0.86 17.56
CA TYR A 128 18.33 0.61 17.03
C TYR A 128 19.06 -0.46 17.83
N SER A 129 19.11 -0.30 19.14
CA SER A 129 19.80 -1.28 20.03
C SER A 129 19.13 -2.65 19.97
N ALA A 130 17.80 -2.64 19.92
CA ALA A 130 17.04 -3.90 19.83
C ALA A 130 17.37 -4.64 18.54
N MET A 131 17.47 -3.94 17.43
CA MET A 131 17.77 -4.55 16.12
C MET A 131 19.21 -5.06 16.05
N GLU A 132 20.16 -4.29 16.57
CA GLU A 132 21.58 -4.62 16.46
C GLU A 132 22.04 -5.64 17.50
N ASP A 133 21.65 -5.46 18.76
CA ASP A 133 22.23 -6.18 19.88
C ASP A 133 21.23 -7.04 20.65
N TYR A 134 19.96 -7.02 20.25
CA TYR A 134 18.88 -7.74 20.95
C TYR A 134 18.84 -7.37 22.43
N ARG A 135 18.85 -6.06 22.69
CA ARG A 135 18.72 -5.54 24.06
C ARG A 135 18.15 -4.14 24.05
N ILE A 136 17.52 -3.78 25.16
CA ILE A 136 16.98 -2.43 25.37
C ILE A 136 17.51 -1.89 26.69
N ASP A 137 17.91 -0.60 26.70
CA ASP A 137 18.27 0.11 27.92
C ASP A 137 17.12 1.04 28.28
N ILE A 138 16.46 0.78 29.42
CA ILE A 138 15.31 1.56 29.87
C ILE A 138 15.75 2.49 30.98
N MET A 139 15.48 3.79 30.83
CA MET A 139 15.71 4.79 31.87
C MET A 139 14.60 4.74 32.91
N ILE A 140 14.97 4.56 34.19
CA ILE A 140 13.99 4.44 35.28
C ILE A 140 13.76 5.78 35.97
N ASP A 141 14.80 6.57 36.18
CA ASP A 141 14.74 7.86 36.89
C ASP A 141 15.30 8.98 36.04
N LYS A 142 15.01 10.21 36.39
CA LYS A 142 15.54 11.42 35.74
C LYS A 142 16.43 12.17 36.72
N GLY A 143 17.35 12.97 36.16
CA GLY A 143 18.22 13.81 36.94
C GLY A 143 19.43 13.08 37.52
N PRO A 144 19.96 13.56 38.66
CA PRO A 144 21.20 12.98 39.22
C PRO A 144 21.07 11.51 39.68
N SER A 145 19.84 11.05 39.93
CA SER A 145 19.59 9.66 40.35
C SER A 145 19.21 8.77 39.17
N ALA A 146 19.37 9.25 37.95
CA ALA A 146 18.99 8.50 36.76
C ALA A 146 19.73 7.17 36.69
N ARG A 147 18.98 6.11 36.43
CA ARG A 147 19.49 4.75 36.28
C ARG A 147 18.91 4.15 35.02
N SER A 148 19.64 3.23 34.42
CA SER A 148 19.13 2.45 33.30
C SER A 148 19.14 0.98 33.65
N ILE A 149 18.10 0.27 33.19
CA ILE A 149 18.03 -1.19 33.25
C ILE A 149 18.22 -1.71 31.84
N GLN A 150 19.17 -2.64 31.69
CA GLN A 150 19.39 -3.33 30.43
C GLN A 150 18.56 -4.59 30.41
N ILE A 151 17.71 -4.73 29.39
CA ILE A 151 16.87 -5.92 29.21
C ILE A 151 17.36 -6.64 27.96
N ASP A 152 17.73 -7.92 28.13
CA ASP A 152 18.09 -8.78 27.00
C ASP A 152 16.82 -9.30 26.34
N LEU A 153 16.84 -9.30 25.00
CA LEU A 153 15.72 -9.77 24.18
C LEU A 153 16.07 -11.07 23.48
N ASN A 154 15.08 -11.88 23.23
CA ASN A 154 15.25 -13.01 22.33
C ASN A 154 15.59 -12.50 20.92
N PRO A 155 16.44 -13.20 20.17
CA PRO A 155 16.63 -12.85 18.76
C PRO A 155 15.29 -12.84 18.03
N PHE A 156 15.10 -11.88 17.15
CA PHE A 156 13.86 -11.70 16.40
C PHE A 156 14.16 -11.08 15.05
N THR A 157 13.20 -11.15 14.16
CA THR A 157 13.26 -10.47 12.88
C THR A 157 12.26 -9.32 12.88
N LEU A 158 12.76 -8.12 12.65
CA LEU A 158 11.90 -6.96 12.42
C LEU A 158 11.56 -6.90 10.94
N VAL A 159 10.28 -6.87 10.60
CA VAL A 159 9.84 -6.53 9.24
C VAL A 159 9.16 -5.17 9.34
N GLY A 160 9.78 -4.17 8.75
CA GLY A 160 9.23 -2.82 8.68
C GLY A 160 8.55 -2.59 7.35
N ALA A 161 7.44 -1.88 7.38
CA ALA A 161 6.72 -1.52 6.16
C ALA A 161 6.57 -0.01 6.07
N THR A 162 6.80 0.53 4.87
CA THR A 162 6.62 1.95 4.61
C THR A 162 6.14 2.14 3.17
N THR A 163 5.39 3.19 2.94
CA THR A 163 4.96 3.52 1.57
C THR A 163 6.14 4.05 0.74
N ARG A 164 7.10 4.71 1.38
CA ARG A 164 8.30 5.24 0.70
C ARG A 164 9.52 5.11 1.61
N SER A 165 10.56 4.45 1.11
CA SER A 165 11.79 4.27 1.88
C SER A 165 12.47 5.59 2.21
N GLY A 166 12.28 6.63 1.39
CA GLY A 166 12.82 7.96 1.65
C GLY A 166 12.24 8.65 2.87
N LEU A 167 11.11 8.16 3.42
CA LEU A 167 10.53 8.70 4.65
C LEU A 167 11.27 8.22 5.90
N LEU A 168 12.08 7.16 5.77
CA LEU A 168 12.86 6.63 6.89
C LEU A 168 14.11 7.47 7.12
N THR A 169 14.51 7.58 8.39
CA THR A 169 15.82 8.15 8.71
C THR A 169 16.92 7.25 8.15
N ALA A 170 18.04 7.83 7.80
CA ALA A 170 19.19 7.07 7.31
C ALA A 170 19.67 6.01 8.32
N PRO A 171 19.78 6.34 9.63
CA PRO A 171 20.18 5.31 10.60
C PRO A 171 19.25 4.11 10.65
N LEU A 172 17.94 4.32 10.60
CA LEU A 172 16.99 3.20 10.63
C LEU A 172 17.09 2.37 9.35
N ARG A 173 17.12 3.04 8.20
CA ARG A 173 17.21 2.37 6.90
C ARG A 173 18.45 1.47 6.82
N ALA A 174 19.58 1.94 7.35
CA ALA A 174 20.85 1.20 7.32
C ALA A 174 20.82 -0.09 8.13
N ARG A 175 19.88 -0.21 9.07
CA ARG A 175 19.80 -1.39 9.95
C ARG A 175 19.03 -2.55 9.35
N PHE A 176 18.40 -2.37 8.20
CA PHE A 176 17.72 -3.45 7.50
C PHE A 176 18.69 -4.15 6.55
N GLY A 177 18.95 -5.42 6.79
CA GLY A 177 19.84 -6.21 5.93
C GLY A 177 19.19 -6.62 4.62
N ILE A 178 17.87 -6.67 4.60
CA ILE A 178 17.09 -7.04 3.39
C ILE A 178 16.14 -5.88 3.11
N ASN A 179 16.24 -5.33 1.90
CA ASN A 179 15.43 -4.17 1.48
C ASN A 179 14.72 -4.53 0.18
N LEU A 180 13.39 -4.60 0.21
CA LEU A 180 12.60 -5.10 -0.90
C LEU A 180 11.52 -4.10 -1.30
N HIS A 181 11.49 -3.79 -2.59
CA HIS A 181 10.50 -2.88 -3.17
C HIS A 181 9.36 -3.70 -3.80
N LEU A 182 8.13 -3.43 -3.37
CA LEU A 182 6.94 -4.04 -3.95
C LEU A 182 6.39 -3.12 -5.03
N GLU A 183 5.96 -3.71 -6.13
CA GLU A 183 5.45 -2.97 -7.28
C GLU A 183 3.98 -3.27 -7.51
N TYR A 184 3.33 -2.41 -8.29
CA TYR A 184 1.95 -2.67 -8.73
C TYR A 184 1.89 -3.98 -9.52
N TYR A 185 0.75 -4.63 -9.43
CA TYR A 185 0.50 -5.93 -10.06
C TYR A 185 -0.03 -5.76 -11.48
N ASP A 186 0.34 -6.67 -12.37
CA ASP A 186 -0.25 -6.75 -13.70
C ASP A 186 -1.68 -7.28 -13.61
N ASP A 187 -2.51 -6.91 -14.58
CA ASP A 187 -3.92 -7.32 -14.63
C ASP A 187 -4.08 -8.85 -14.64
N ASP A 188 -3.21 -9.56 -15.34
CA ASP A 188 -3.28 -11.03 -15.40
C ASP A 188 -3.11 -11.66 -14.02
N ILE A 189 -2.13 -11.16 -13.25
CA ILE A 189 -1.89 -11.66 -11.89
C ILE A 189 -3.08 -11.31 -10.99
N LEU A 190 -3.59 -10.08 -11.09
CA LEU A 190 -4.75 -9.65 -10.31
C LEU A 190 -5.98 -10.48 -10.66
N SER A 191 -6.16 -10.83 -11.93
CA SER A 191 -7.27 -11.69 -12.36
C SER A 191 -7.19 -13.05 -11.66
N ASN A 192 -5.99 -13.63 -11.58
CA ASN A 192 -5.78 -14.89 -10.86
C ASN A 192 -6.08 -14.75 -9.36
N ILE A 193 -5.68 -13.64 -8.76
CA ILE A 193 -5.96 -13.36 -7.34
C ILE A 193 -7.48 -13.26 -7.12
N ILE A 194 -8.19 -12.57 -8.01
CA ILE A 194 -9.65 -12.43 -7.92
C ILE A 194 -10.32 -13.81 -8.03
N ARG A 195 -9.88 -14.65 -8.95
CA ARG A 195 -10.43 -15.98 -9.13
C ARG A 195 -10.19 -16.85 -7.89
N ARG A 196 -9.00 -16.77 -7.31
CA ARG A 196 -8.71 -17.46 -6.05
C ARG A 196 -9.61 -16.97 -4.92
N SER A 197 -9.73 -15.66 -4.79
CA SER A 197 -10.58 -15.05 -3.74
C SER A 197 -12.05 -15.46 -3.93
N ALA A 198 -12.56 -15.44 -5.17
CA ALA A 198 -13.92 -15.84 -5.46
C ALA A 198 -14.15 -17.31 -5.07
N SER A 199 -13.17 -18.17 -5.33
CA SER A 199 -13.22 -19.57 -4.93
C SER A 199 -13.30 -19.73 -3.40
N ILE A 200 -12.49 -18.97 -2.67
CA ILE A 200 -12.50 -18.97 -1.20
C ILE A 200 -13.86 -18.50 -0.67
N LEU A 201 -14.44 -17.48 -1.31
CA LEU A 201 -15.75 -16.93 -0.94
C LEU A 201 -16.92 -17.79 -1.43
N ASP A 202 -16.64 -18.83 -2.19
CA ASP A 202 -17.63 -19.73 -2.79
C ASP A 202 -18.61 -18.95 -3.69
N VAL A 203 -18.07 -18.08 -4.53
CA VAL A 203 -18.83 -17.26 -5.48
C VAL A 203 -18.36 -17.61 -6.90
N PRO A 204 -19.25 -18.09 -7.77
CA PRO A 204 -18.86 -18.31 -9.17
C PRO A 204 -18.50 -16.98 -9.83
N CYS A 205 -17.36 -16.96 -10.50
CA CYS A 205 -16.84 -15.75 -11.15
C CYS A 205 -16.20 -16.17 -12.47
N SER A 206 -16.71 -15.66 -13.58
CA SER A 206 -16.16 -16.01 -14.89
C SER A 206 -14.75 -15.40 -15.07
N VAL A 207 -13.98 -16.00 -15.96
CA VAL A 207 -12.62 -15.52 -16.29
C VAL A 207 -12.69 -14.07 -16.80
N ARG A 208 -13.66 -13.77 -17.67
CA ARG A 208 -13.85 -12.43 -18.22
C ARG A 208 -14.25 -11.41 -17.15
N ALA A 209 -15.12 -11.79 -16.22
CA ALA A 209 -15.52 -10.93 -15.11
C ALA A 209 -14.32 -10.62 -14.21
N ALA A 210 -13.53 -11.63 -13.88
CA ALA A 210 -12.33 -11.45 -13.09
C ALA A 210 -11.35 -10.49 -13.78
N SER A 211 -11.19 -10.63 -15.08
CA SER A 211 -10.34 -9.76 -15.88
C SER A 211 -10.84 -8.31 -15.87
N GLU A 212 -12.17 -8.13 -15.95
CA GLU A 212 -12.80 -6.80 -15.90
C GLU A 212 -12.52 -6.11 -14.55
N ILE A 213 -12.72 -6.85 -13.45
CA ILE A 213 -12.46 -6.33 -12.10
C ILE A 213 -10.97 -6.01 -11.96
N ALA A 214 -10.10 -6.91 -12.43
CA ALA A 214 -8.64 -6.74 -12.35
C ALA A 214 -8.18 -5.46 -13.05
N SER A 215 -8.73 -5.19 -14.24
CA SER A 215 -8.34 -4.02 -15.04
C SER A 215 -8.69 -2.70 -14.35
N ARG A 216 -9.62 -2.72 -13.40
CA ARG A 216 -10.05 -1.52 -12.65
C ARG A 216 -9.53 -1.50 -11.21
N SER A 217 -8.63 -2.42 -10.86
CA SER A 217 -8.12 -2.58 -9.50
C SER A 217 -6.82 -1.80 -9.20
N ARG A 218 -6.37 -0.98 -10.13
CA ARG A 218 -5.25 -0.05 -9.93
C ARG A 218 -3.94 -0.77 -9.58
N GLY A 219 -3.77 -1.98 -10.04
CA GLY A 219 -2.55 -2.75 -9.76
C GLY A 219 -2.45 -3.22 -8.32
N THR A 220 -3.54 -3.26 -7.57
CA THR A 220 -3.51 -3.46 -6.12
C THR A 220 -4.40 -4.63 -5.71
N PRO A 221 -3.83 -5.69 -5.11
CA PRO A 221 -4.65 -6.83 -4.64
C PRO A 221 -5.72 -6.46 -3.62
N ARG A 222 -5.41 -5.54 -2.70
CA ARG A 222 -6.41 -5.10 -1.71
C ARG A 222 -7.63 -4.50 -2.40
N ILE A 223 -7.41 -3.63 -3.40
CA ILE A 223 -8.50 -3.01 -4.15
C ILE A 223 -9.25 -4.07 -4.95
N ALA A 224 -8.52 -5.00 -5.60
CA ALA A 224 -9.14 -6.09 -6.36
C ALA A 224 -10.10 -6.89 -5.49
N ASN A 225 -9.67 -7.29 -4.29
CA ASN A 225 -10.51 -8.06 -3.37
C ASN A 225 -11.69 -7.24 -2.85
N ALA A 226 -11.48 -5.95 -2.58
CA ALA A 226 -12.56 -5.07 -2.13
C ALA A 226 -13.62 -4.89 -3.23
N LEU A 227 -13.19 -4.74 -4.49
CA LEU A 227 -14.11 -4.65 -5.62
C LEU A 227 -14.86 -5.95 -5.81
N LEU A 228 -14.19 -7.09 -5.69
CA LEU A 228 -14.83 -8.39 -5.77
C LEU A 228 -15.95 -8.51 -4.74
N ARG A 229 -15.69 -8.09 -3.53
CA ARG A 229 -16.67 -8.11 -2.44
C ARG A 229 -17.92 -7.28 -2.80
N ARG A 230 -17.70 -6.09 -3.35
CA ARG A 230 -18.85 -5.23 -3.76
C ARG A 230 -19.59 -5.80 -4.96
N VAL A 231 -18.85 -6.32 -5.96
CA VAL A 231 -19.47 -6.93 -7.14
C VAL A 231 -20.31 -8.16 -6.72
N ARG A 232 -19.84 -8.92 -5.74
CA ARG A 232 -20.60 -10.05 -5.18
C ARG A 232 -21.96 -9.59 -4.66
N ASP A 233 -21.99 -8.45 -3.96
CA ASP A 233 -23.27 -7.91 -3.44
C ASP A 233 -24.24 -7.65 -4.60
N PHE A 234 -23.76 -7.04 -5.67
CA PHE A 234 -24.60 -6.77 -6.86
C PHE A 234 -25.07 -8.06 -7.50
N ALA A 235 -24.19 -9.07 -7.59
CA ALA A 235 -24.57 -10.37 -8.18
C ALA A 235 -25.68 -11.04 -7.38
N GLN A 236 -25.63 -10.94 -6.06
CA GLN A 236 -26.62 -11.56 -5.17
C GLN A 236 -27.98 -10.86 -5.24
N VAL A 237 -27.98 -9.54 -5.36
CA VAL A 237 -29.22 -8.75 -5.32
C VAL A 237 -29.81 -8.51 -6.71
N LYS A 238 -28.99 -8.26 -7.72
CA LYS A 238 -29.45 -7.90 -9.07
C LYS A 238 -29.29 -9.03 -10.09
N GLY A 239 -28.63 -10.12 -9.70
CA GLY A 239 -28.36 -11.23 -10.60
C GLY A 239 -28.67 -12.57 -9.99
N SER A 240 -28.00 -13.60 -10.49
CA SER A 240 -28.20 -15.00 -10.06
C SER A 240 -27.32 -15.42 -8.89
N GLY A 241 -26.44 -14.53 -8.43
CA GLY A 241 -25.42 -14.85 -7.42
C GLY A 241 -24.07 -15.17 -8.05
N SER A 242 -24.03 -15.37 -9.37
CA SER A 242 -22.80 -15.59 -10.12
C SER A 242 -22.30 -14.28 -10.70
N ILE A 243 -20.99 -14.08 -10.69
CA ILE A 243 -20.38 -12.87 -11.24
C ILE A 243 -19.98 -13.15 -12.70
N ASP A 244 -20.78 -12.60 -13.61
CA ASP A 244 -20.46 -12.59 -15.05
C ASP A 244 -19.99 -11.18 -15.44
N THR A 245 -19.55 -11.02 -16.69
CA THR A 245 -19.04 -9.74 -17.18
C THR A 245 -20.07 -8.62 -17.07
N GLU A 246 -21.32 -8.92 -17.39
CA GLU A 246 -22.42 -7.95 -17.36
C GLU A 246 -22.64 -7.39 -15.96
N ILE A 247 -22.72 -8.27 -14.95
CA ILE A 247 -22.94 -7.84 -13.56
C ILE A 247 -21.69 -7.11 -13.03
N ALA A 248 -20.49 -7.54 -13.42
CA ALA A 248 -19.26 -6.86 -13.03
C ALA A 248 -19.23 -5.42 -13.57
N GLN A 249 -19.55 -5.24 -14.84
CA GLN A 249 -19.59 -3.90 -15.47
C GLN A 249 -20.66 -3.02 -14.82
N PHE A 250 -21.83 -3.58 -14.57
CA PHE A 250 -22.93 -2.87 -13.92
C PHE A 250 -22.50 -2.37 -12.53
N ALA A 251 -21.89 -3.25 -11.74
CA ALA A 251 -21.45 -2.93 -10.38
C ALA A 251 -20.36 -1.85 -10.38
N LEU A 252 -19.37 -2.00 -11.25
CA LEU A 252 -18.25 -1.04 -11.32
C LEU A 252 -18.74 0.34 -11.74
N GLU A 253 -19.69 0.43 -12.66
CA GLU A 253 -20.32 1.69 -13.04
C GLU A 253 -21.09 2.31 -11.87
N ALA A 254 -21.85 1.49 -11.14
CA ALA A 254 -22.62 1.94 -9.98
C ALA A 254 -21.70 2.48 -8.87
N LEU A 255 -20.48 1.95 -8.78
CA LEU A 255 -19.47 2.39 -7.79
C LEU A 255 -18.64 3.59 -8.29
N ASN A 256 -18.95 4.13 -9.47
CA ASN A 256 -18.24 5.26 -10.07
C ASN A 256 -16.76 4.98 -10.32
N ILE A 257 -16.44 3.74 -10.67
CA ILE A 257 -15.08 3.33 -11.03
C ILE A 257 -15.02 3.22 -12.55
N ASP A 258 -14.20 4.05 -13.16
CA ASP A 258 -14.15 4.10 -14.63
C ASP A 258 -13.24 2.97 -15.19
N LYS A 259 -13.15 2.93 -16.51
CA LYS A 259 -12.41 1.87 -17.22
C LYS A 259 -10.92 1.83 -16.89
N TYR A 260 -10.35 2.92 -16.38
CA TYR A 260 -8.95 2.99 -15.96
C TYR A 260 -8.77 2.73 -14.48
N GLY A 261 -9.85 2.50 -13.75
CA GLY A 261 -9.80 2.30 -12.30
C GLY A 261 -9.75 3.60 -11.51
N LEU A 262 -10.00 4.73 -12.16
CA LEU A 262 -10.03 6.01 -11.47
C LEU A 262 -11.37 6.19 -10.77
N ASP A 263 -11.32 6.62 -9.52
CA ASP A 263 -12.53 6.87 -8.75
C ASP A 263 -12.84 8.38 -8.74
N GLU A 264 -13.86 8.74 -7.99
CA GLU A 264 -14.33 10.11 -7.88
C GLU A 264 -13.23 11.07 -7.41
N ILE A 265 -12.43 10.65 -6.42
CA ILE A 265 -11.37 11.51 -5.87
C ILE A 265 -10.23 11.69 -6.87
N ASP A 266 -9.82 10.63 -7.57
CA ASP A 266 -8.83 10.74 -8.64
C ASP A 266 -9.26 11.79 -9.67
N ASN A 267 -10.50 11.69 -10.11
CA ASN A 267 -11.03 12.60 -11.14
C ASN A 267 -11.16 14.02 -10.59
N LYS A 268 -11.50 14.19 -9.31
CA LYS A 268 -11.52 15.50 -8.66
C LYS A 268 -10.12 16.13 -8.62
N ILE A 269 -9.08 15.31 -8.35
CA ILE A 269 -7.69 15.80 -8.34
C ILE A 269 -7.34 16.33 -9.73
N LEU A 270 -7.58 15.54 -10.78
CA LEU A 270 -7.26 15.92 -12.16
C LEU A 270 -8.06 17.15 -12.59
N CYS A 271 -9.37 17.17 -12.32
CA CYS A 271 -10.23 18.30 -12.67
C CYS A 271 -9.83 19.57 -11.94
N THR A 272 -9.46 19.48 -10.68
CA THR A 272 -9.02 20.63 -9.89
C THR A 272 -7.77 21.26 -10.50
N ILE A 273 -6.79 20.43 -10.87
CA ILE A 273 -5.56 20.93 -11.49
C ILE A 273 -5.87 21.59 -12.84
N ILE A 274 -6.75 21.00 -13.63
CA ILE A 274 -7.13 21.54 -14.94
C ILE A 274 -7.92 22.84 -14.77
N ASP A 275 -8.99 22.81 -14.01
CA ASP A 275 -9.97 23.90 -13.95
C ASP A 275 -9.49 25.11 -13.14
N LYS A 276 -8.82 24.86 -12.03
CA LYS A 276 -8.39 25.93 -11.12
C LYS A 276 -6.95 26.38 -11.35
N PHE A 277 -6.10 25.53 -11.92
CA PHE A 277 -4.67 25.83 -12.07
C PHE A 277 -4.17 25.62 -13.51
N LYS A 278 -5.07 25.60 -14.48
CA LYS A 278 -4.75 25.54 -15.92
C LYS A 278 -3.85 24.38 -16.31
N GLY A 279 -4.02 23.23 -15.63
CA GLY A 279 -3.23 22.03 -15.88
C GLY A 279 -1.91 21.95 -15.11
N GLY A 280 -1.62 22.97 -14.32
CA GLY A 280 -0.40 23.02 -13.52
C GLY A 280 0.71 23.81 -14.20
N PRO A 281 1.91 23.86 -13.58
CA PRO A 281 2.27 23.18 -12.32
C PRO A 281 1.65 23.81 -11.08
N VAL A 282 1.29 22.99 -10.11
CA VAL A 282 0.68 23.43 -8.85
C VAL A 282 1.19 22.56 -7.72
N GLY A 283 1.48 23.17 -6.57
CA GLY A 283 2.03 22.47 -5.41
C GLY A 283 1.02 21.53 -4.78
N LEU A 284 1.53 20.48 -4.16
CA LEU A 284 0.73 19.47 -3.48
C LEU A 284 -0.19 20.06 -2.41
N THR A 285 0.34 20.95 -1.57
CA THR A 285 -0.41 21.59 -0.49
C THR A 285 -1.57 22.41 -1.04
N THR A 286 -1.35 23.11 -2.16
CA THR A 286 -2.37 23.90 -2.82
C THR A 286 -3.50 23.03 -3.35
N ILE A 287 -3.16 21.89 -3.96
CA ILE A 287 -4.15 20.90 -4.44
C ILE A 287 -4.98 20.39 -3.27
N ALA A 288 -4.30 19.99 -2.19
CA ALA A 288 -4.94 19.45 -0.99
C ALA A 288 -5.94 20.44 -0.39
N THR A 289 -5.53 21.70 -0.28
CA THR A 289 -6.40 22.75 0.24
C THR A 289 -7.64 22.93 -0.64
N ALA A 290 -7.45 22.95 -1.96
CA ALA A 290 -8.55 23.12 -2.91
C ALA A 290 -9.55 21.96 -2.84
N LEU A 291 -9.08 20.75 -2.53
CA LEU A 291 -9.94 19.56 -2.46
C LEU A 291 -10.52 19.31 -1.06
N GLY A 292 -9.97 19.94 -0.03
CA GLY A 292 -10.31 19.62 1.34
C GLY A 292 -9.78 18.28 1.81
N GLU A 293 -8.63 17.86 1.22
CA GLU A 293 -7.98 16.58 1.52
C GLU A 293 -6.63 16.81 2.21
N ASP A 294 -6.15 15.79 2.91
CA ASP A 294 -4.81 15.80 3.49
C ASP A 294 -3.76 15.63 2.39
N ALA A 295 -2.74 16.47 2.42
CA ALA A 295 -1.66 16.44 1.41
C ALA A 295 -0.93 15.08 1.41
N GLY A 296 -0.70 14.52 2.59
CA GLY A 296 -0.05 13.21 2.72
C GLY A 296 -0.89 12.10 2.08
N THR A 297 -2.20 12.16 2.25
CA THR A 297 -3.11 11.18 1.65
C THR A 297 -3.05 11.25 0.12
N ILE A 298 -3.07 12.46 -0.43
CA ILE A 298 -2.96 12.62 -1.89
C ILE A 298 -1.63 12.02 -2.38
N GLU A 299 -0.53 12.34 -1.70
CA GLU A 299 0.80 11.92 -2.10
C GLU A 299 1.00 10.39 -1.99
N GLU A 300 0.44 9.78 -0.96
CA GLU A 300 0.65 8.34 -0.71
C GLU A 300 -0.38 7.43 -1.38
N VAL A 301 -1.63 7.88 -1.46
CA VAL A 301 -2.74 7.02 -1.88
C VAL A 301 -3.10 7.23 -3.35
N TYR A 302 -3.20 8.47 -3.82
CA TYR A 302 -3.74 8.78 -5.15
C TYR A 302 -2.66 9.07 -6.18
N GLU A 303 -1.68 9.88 -5.84
CA GLU A 303 -0.66 10.36 -6.77
C GLU A 303 0.17 9.23 -7.41
N PRO A 304 0.65 8.21 -6.66
CA PRO A 304 1.50 7.19 -7.28
C PRO A 304 0.83 6.48 -8.45
N PHE A 305 -0.45 6.16 -8.35
CA PHE A 305 -1.16 5.51 -9.44
C PHE A 305 -1.37 6.46 -10.61
N LEU A 306 -1.75 7.70 -10.33
CA LEU A 306 -1.98 8.70 -11.39
C LEU A 306 -0.68 8.96 -12.18
N ILE A 307 0.46 8.97 -11.50
CA ILE A 307 1.77 9.13 -12.16
C ILE A 307 2.11 7.88 -12.95
N LYS A 308 1.95 6.70 -12.36
CA LYS A 308 2.27 5.43 -13.02
C LYS A 308 1.49 5.28 -14.33
N GLU A 309 0.20 5.62 -14.31
CA GLU A 309 -0.67 5.48 -15.48
C GLU A 309 -0.56 6.65 -16.48
N GLY A 310 0.25 7.64 -16.14
CA GLY A 310 0.55 8.74 -17.06
C GLY A 310 -0.46 9.87 -17.08
N PHE A 311 -1.32 9.98 -16.06
CA PHE A 311 -2.30 11.07 -15.98
C PHE A 311 -1.73 12.34 -15.36
N MET A 312 -0.66 12.19 -14.58
CA MET A 312 -0.04 13.28 -13.84
C MET A 312 1.46 13.12 -13.84
N LYS A 313 2.20 14.22 -13.69
CA LYS A 313 3.65 14.18 -13.53
C LYS A 313 4.08 15.19 -12.46
N ARG A 314 5.20 14.88 -11.80
CA ARG A 314 5.86 15.79 -10.87
C ARG A 314 6.92 16.60 -11.63
N THR A 315 6.95 17.90 -11.35
CA THR A 315 8.00 18.78 -11.88
C THR A 315 8.62 19.53 -10.70
N PRO A 316 9.77 20.21 -10.89
CA PRO A 316 10.36 21.04 -9.81
C PRO A 316 9.40 22.12 -9.32
N ARG A 317 8.45 22.55 -10.14
CA ARG A 317 7.49 23.59 -9.78
C ARG A 317 6.19 23.07 -9.22
N GLY A 318 5.96 21.76 -9.25
CA GLY A 318 4.75 21.13 -8.74
C GLY A 318 4.18 20.07 -9.67
N ARG A 319 2.90 19.74 -9.45
CA ARG A 319 2.20 18.70 -10.20
C ARG A 319 1.53 19.26 -11.44
N GLU A 320 1.65 18.55 -12.56
CA GLU A 320 1.00 18.88 -13.82
C GLU A 320 0.18 17.70 -14.32
N VAL A 321 -0.95 17.98 -14.95
CA VAL A 321 -1.71 16.93 -15.65
C VAL A 321 -1.16 16.78 -17.07
N THR A 322 -1.34 15.59 -17.62
CA THR A 322 -0.83 15.24 -18.95
C THR A 322 -1.95 15.37 -19.99
N GLU A 323 -1.57 15.29 -21.25
CA GLU A 323 -2.53 15.24 -22.35
C GLU A 323 -3.50 14.07 -22.21
N LEU A 324 -3.00 12.92 -21.70
CA LEU A 324 -3.84 11.74 -21.45
C LEU A 324 -4.97 12.06 -20.48
N ALA A 325 -4.70 12.86 -19.43
CA ALA A 325 -5.71 13.25 -18.46
C ALA A 325 -6.80 14.11 -19.12
N TYR A 326 -6.40 15.05 -19.97
CA TYR A 326 -7.38 15.88 -20.72
C TYR A 326 -8.27 15.00 -21.59
N LYS A 327 -7.69 14.06 -22.32
CA LYS A 327 -8.44 13.12 -23.17
C LYS A 327 -9.41 12.28 -22.36
N HIS A 328 -8.92 11.73 -21.25
CA HIS A 328 -9.74 10.90 -20.37
C HIS A 328 -10.96 11.64 -19.83
N LEU A 329 -10.79 12.92 -19.49
CA LEU A 329 -11.87 13.75 -18.92
C LEU A 329 -12.70 14.46 -20.00
N GLY A 330 -12.36 14.27 -21.25
CA GLY A 330 -13.06 14.94 -22.37
C GLY A 330 -12.86 16.45 -22.38
N ARG A 331 -11.70 16.91 -21.92
CA ARG A 331 -11.38 18.34 -21.81
C ARG A 331 -10.43 18.78 -22.93
N SER A 332 -10.57 20.03 -23.36
CA SER A 332 -9.66 20.65 -24.33
C SER A 332 -8.43 21.21 -23.62
N LEU A 333 -7.27 21.13 -24.27
CA LEU A 333 -6.04 21.73 -23.77
C LEU A 333 -6.21 23.26 -23.67
N TYR A 334 -5.58 23.87 -22.66
CA TYR A 334 -5.60 25.32 -22.50
C TYR A 334 -4.85 25.99 -23.65
N SER A 335 -5.25 27.23 -23.97
CA SER A 335 -4.75 28.01 -25.15
C SER A 335 -3.23 28.19 -25.15
N SER A 336 -2.60 28.27 -23.98
CA SER A 336 -1.15 28.39 -23.90
C SER A 336 -0.41 27.12 -24.37
N GLN A 337 -1.09 25.99 -24.36
CA GLN A 337 -0.57 24.75 -24.92
C GLN A 337 -0.96 24.58 -26.40
N LYS A 338 -2.02 25.27 -26.86
CA LYS A 338 -2.45 25.24 -28.26
C LYS A 338 -1.52 26.04 -29.15
N THR A 339 -0.96 27.14 -28.64
CA THR A 339 -0.07 28.01 -29.41
C THR A 339 1.23 27.33 -29.83
N LEU A 340 1.72 26.42 -29.02
CA LEU A 340 2.98 25.70 -29.31
C LEU A 340 2.85 24.67 -30.45
N PHE A 341 1.62 24.30 -30.81
CA PHE A 341 1.37 23.29 -31.84
C PHE A 341 0.67 23.86 -33.07
N ASN A 342 0.09 25.07 -33.02
CA ASN A 342 -0.64 25.66 -34.13
C ASN A 342 0.22 26.62 -34.99
N ASP A 343 1.34 27.10 -34.51
CA ASP A 343 2.27 27.94 -35.27
C ASP A 343 3.05 27.22 -36.38
N UNK A 344 2.95 26.11 -36.40
CA UNK A 344 3.60 25.34 -37.38
C UNK A 344 2.76 25.02 -38.62
N UNK A 345 1.69 25.41 -38.51
CA UNK A 345 0.84 25.17 -39.59
C UNK A 345 0.52 26.41 -40.42
N SER A 346 0.87 27.53 -39.92
CA SER A 346 0.51 28.76 -40.68
C SER A 346 1.59 29.30 -41.61
N ASP A 347 2.74 28.70 -41.71
CA ASP A 347 3.86 29.15 -42.54
C ASP A 347 4.10 28.31 -43.83
N LEU A 348 3.13 27.57 -44.28
CA LEU A 348 3.23 26.85 -45.55
C LEU A 348 1.96 27.08 -46.37
N UNK A 349 2.01 28.04 -46.78
CA UNK A 349 1.05 28.37 -47.72
C UNK A 349 1.38 29.29 -48.70
#